data_bd0aa0a15c539577b51be4762ee8e32c
#
_entry.id   bd0aa0a15c539577b51be4762ee8e32c
#
_cell.length_a   1.000
_cell.length_b   1.000
_cell.length_c   1.000
_cell.angle_alpha   90.00
_cell.angle_beta   90.00
_cell.angle_gamma   90.00
#
_symmetry.space_group_name_H-M   'P 1'
#
loop_
_entity.id
_entity.type
_entity.pdbx_description
1 polymer ?
#
loop_
_entity_poly.entity_id
_entity_poly.type
_entity_poly.pdbx_seq_one_letter_code
_entity_poly.pdbx_strand_id
1 'polypeptide(L)'
;MKSSARVVVIGGGVVGASVLYHLTKAGWTDVVLVERKQLTAGSTWHAAGGMHTLNGDPNVARLQQYTVNLYKEIEKESGQNCGIHLPGGLMLADTPERLDFLRMAQARGRYLGMHMEMLSMKEAKALNPLLEEKYFVGALYDEDEGSVDPYGVTHAYAICAKNRGAEVYTDTWVTGLNHRPDGTWDVITDKDHTIHAEHVVNAGGLWAREVGRMCGLELPVLAMEHHYLMTEPMDEVIEYNKTMGRELPHIIDFAGEIYARQEGQSILLGTYEQENRPWAAKETPWDFVFQLLPHDLERIAPELERGFAHFPAVGRAGIKKFVNGPFTFSPDGNPLVGPIRGMRGMWSACGVMAGLSQGGGVGLSLANWMVNGDPGADIWGMDVARYGDYATLAYTHAKVRENYSRRFRITFPNEELAAARPLLTTPIYDRLLEHNAVMGVGFGLEHPLWFQDKGKEPVEEVTFYRSSAFNNVGEESRAVRERVGFSEASNFAKYKVSGPGSAAWLQGLFTNALPKIGRTVLTAMLNPQGRIEGEFSVSRIGEEEFFLFGSQAAEVHHPRWF
;
A
#
# COMPACT_ATOMS: atom_id res chain seq x y z
N MET A 1 -27.61 6.45 -19.02
CA MET A 1 -26.87 5.51 -18.14
C MET A 1 -27.60 4.19 -18.08
N LYS A 2 -26.87 3.06 -17.93
CA LYS A 2 -27.47 1.73 -17.67
C LYS A 2 -28.23 1.73 -16.34
N SER A 3 -29.32 0.98 -16.27
CA SER A 3 -30.05 0.73 -15.03
C SER A 3 -29.50 -0.44 -14.23
N SER A 4 -28.65 -1.27 -14.87
CA SER A 4 -27.96 -2.39 -14.22
C SER A 4 -26.60 -2.64 -14.82
N ALA A 5 -25.67 -3.17 -14.03
CA ALA A 5 -24.35 -3.61 -14.44
C ALA A 5 -23.88 -4.74 -13.52
N ARG A 6 -23.01 -5.62 -14.03
CA ARG A 6 -22.35 -6.59 -13.14
C ARG A 6 -21.48 -5.90 -12.11
N VAL A 7 -20.68 -4.92 -12.53
CA VAL A 7 -19.78 -4.17 -11.63
C VAL A 7 -19.94 -2.68 -11.84
N VAL A 8 -20.05 -1.94 -10.74
CA VAL A 8 -19.91 -0.48 -10.71
C VAL A 8 -18.60 -0.12 -10.01
N VAL A 9 -17.67 0.53 -10.73
CA VAL A 9 -16.44 1.08 -10.19
C VAL A 9 -16.65 2.56 -9.86
N ILE A 10 -16.43 2.95 -8.61
CA ILE A 10 -16.61 4.34 -8.14
C ILE A 10 -15.24 5.03 -8.08
N GLY A 11 -15.02 6.01 -8.96
CA GLY A 11 -13.81 6.81 -9.04
C GLY A 11 -13.02 6.62 -10.33
N GLY A 12 -12.77 7.71 -11.04
CA GLY A 12 -12.10 7.78 -12.34
C GLY A 12 -10.62 8.18 -12.28
N GLY A 13 -9.94 7.93 -11.15
CA GLY A 13 -8.49 8.02 -11.07
C GLY A 13 -7.79 6.83 -11.72
N VAL A 14 -6.44 6.84 -11.73
CA VAL A 14 -5.62 5.78 -12.35
C VAL A 14 -5.97 4.38 -11.83
N VAL A 15 -6.32 4.24 -10.54
CA VAL A 15 -6.67 2.95 -9.93
C VAL A 15 -8.02 2.44 -10.44
N GLY A 16 -9.07 3.27 -10.42
CA GLY A 16 -10.38 2.87 -10.91
C GLY A 16 -10.38 2.56 -12.40
N ALA A 17 -9.66 3.35 -13.21
CA ALA A 17 -9.47 3.09 -14.64
C ALA A 17 -8.72 1.77 -14.88
N SER A 18 -7.71 1.45 -14.05
CA SER A 18 -7.00 0.17 -14.09
C SER A 18 -7.90 -1.01 -13.72
N VAL A 19 -8.73 -0.89 -12.68
CA VAL A 19 -9.72 -1.93 -12.32
C VAL A 19 -10.67 -2.19 -13.49
N LEU A 20 -11.22 -1.13 -14.09
CA LEU A 20 -12.09 -1.23 -15.26
C LEU A 20 -11.41 -1.97 -16.43
N TYR A 21 -10.16 -1.62 -16.71
CA TYR A 21 -9.34 -2.26 -17.74
C TYR A 21 -9.18 -3.76 -17.48
N HIS A 22 -8.77 -4.14 -16.27
CA HIS A 22 -8.47 -5.53 -15.95
C HIS A 22 -9.73 -6.41 -15.88
N LEU A 23 -10.85 -5.89 -15.39
CA LEU A 23 -12.13 -6.60 -15.43
C LEU A 23 -12.54 -6.91 -16.87
N THR A 24 -12.45 -5.93 -17.78
CA THR A 24 -12.79 -6.15 -19.19
C THR A 24 -11.80 -7.07 -19.90
N LYS A 25 -10.50 -6.97 -19.58
CA LYS A 25 -9.46 -7.88 -20.09
C LYS A 25 -9.69 -9.32 -19.61
N ALA A 26 -10.24 -9.51 -18.40
CA ALA A 26 -10.64 -10.81 -17.86
C ALA A 26 -12.00 -11.32 -18.37
N GLY A 27 -12.67 -10.60 -19.27
CA GLY A 27 -13.91 -11.00 -19.92
C GLY A 27 -15.20 -10.50 -19.25
N TRP A 28 -15.13 -9.74 -18.17
CA TRP A 28 -16.29 -9.07 -17.59
C TRP A 28 -16.51 -7.72 -18.26
N THR A 29 -17.37 -7.70 -19.28
CA THR A 29 -17.57 -6.50 -20.11
C THR A 29 -18.78 -5.65 -19.67
N ASP A 30 -19.68 -6.20 -18.87
CA ASP A 30 -20.82 -5.46 -18.28
C ASP A 30 -20.34 -4.70 -17.01
N VAL A 31 -19.45 -3.74 -17.22
CA VAL A 31 -18.82 -2.94 -16.18
C VAL A 31 -19.02 -1.46 -16.45
N VAL A 32 -19.36 -0.72 -15.41
CA VAL A 32 -19.57 0.74 -15.44
C VAL A 32 -18.56 1.39 -14.50
N LEU A 33 -17.92 2.46 -14.94
CA LEU A 33 -17.18 3.38 -14.07
C LEU A 33 -17.98 4.67 -13.93
N VAL A 34 -18.16 5.12 -12.68
CA VAL A 34 -18.83 6.37 -12.34
C VAL A 34 -17.81 7.33 -11.73
N GLU A 35 -17.64 8.48 -12.35
CA GLU A 35 -16.73 9.54 -11.89
C GLU A 35 -17.52 10.85 -11.71
N ARG A 36 -17.35 11.45 -10.55
CA ARG A 36 -18.05 12.66 -10.13
C ARG A 36 -17.79 13.88 -11.05
N LYS A 37 -16.58 13.95 -11.58
CA LYS A 37 -16.16 15.00 -12.52
C LYS A 37 -15.56 14.37 -13.78
N GLN A 38 -14.36 14.75 -14.16
CA GLN A 38 -13.62 14.15 -15.26
C GLN A 38 -12.65 13.10 -14.74
N LEU A 39 -12.21 12.18 -15.59
CA LEU A 39 -11.13 11.27 -15.24
C LEU A 39 -9.94 12.07 -14.71
N THR A 40 -9.22 11.49 -13.76
CA THR A 40 -8.06 12.07 -13.07
C THR A 40 -8.35 13.18 -12.04
N ALA A 41 -9.55 13.68 -11.90
CA ALA A 41 -9.90 14.90 -11.15
C ALA A 41 -9.48 14.93 -9.65
N GLY A 42 -9.15 13.78 -9.06
CA GLY A 42 -8.60 13.67 -7.69
C GLY A 42 -7.08 13.85 -7.65
N SER A 43 -6.36 12.98 -6.91
CA SER A 43 -4.89 13.06 -6.78
C SER A 43 -4.14 12.76 -8.08
N THR A 44 -4.74 12.05 -9.03
CA THR A 44 -4.05 11.58 -10.23
C THR A 44 -3.51 12.72 -11.08
N TRP A 45 -4.27 13.81 -11.30
CA TRP A 45 -3.88 14.88 -12.23
C TRP A 45 -2.65 15.69 -11.80
N HIS A 46 -2.38 15.77 -10.49
CA HIS A 46 -1.23 16.50 -9.95
C HIS A 46 -0.11 15.57 -9.45
N ALA A 47 -0.19 14.27 -9.74
CA ALA A 47 0.85 13.33 -9.36
C ALA A 47 2.19 13.65 -10.05
N ALA A 48 3.30 13.44 -9.35
CA ALA A 48 4.65 13.67 -9.90
C ALA A 48 5.03 12.70 -11.04
N GLY A 49 4.25 11.67 -11.29
CA GLY A 49 4.40 10.76 -12.42
C GLY A 49 5.49 9.69 -12.26
N GLY A 50 6.25 9.68 -11.17
CA GLY A 50 7.32 8.71 -10.96
C GLY A 50 6.83 7.27 -10.85
N MET A 51 7.61 6.33 -11.39
CA MET A 51 7.41 4.89 -11.32
C MET A 51 8.60 4.22 -10.66
N HIS A 52 8.33 3.36 -9.69
CA HIS A 52 9.34 2.59 -8.96
C HIS A 52 8.97 1.11 -8.95
N THR A 53 9.97 0.23 -9.13
CA THR A 53 9.76 -1.22 -9.14
C THR A 53 9.93 -1.84 -7.75
N LEU A 54 10.81 -1.29 -6.91
CA LEU A 54 11.08 -1.81 -5.57
C LEU A 54 9.98 -1.48 -4.55
N ASN A 55 9.72 -2.44 -3.67
CA ASN A 55 8.88 -2.29 -2.48
C ASN A 55 9.45 -3.12 -1.33
N GLY A 56 9.08 -2.76 -0.09
CA GLY A 56 9.40 -3.55 1.10
C GLY A 56 8.80 -4.95 1.08
N ASP A 57 7.60 -5.10 0.53
CA ASP A 57 6.95 -6.38 0.27
C ASP A 57 7.32 -6.89 -1.14
N PRO A 58 7.88 -8.11 -1.29
CA PRO A 58 8.31 -8.65 -2.58
C PRO A 58 7.15 -8.93 -3.54
N ASN A 59 5.96 -9.24 -3.05
CA ASN A 59 4.79 -9.47 -3.89
C ASN A 59 4.24 -8.15 -4.44
N VAL A 60 4.21 -7.09 -3.61
CA VAL A 60 3.90 -5.72 -4.07
C VAL A 60 4.92 -5.25 -5.10
N ALA A 61 6.22 -5.53 -4.91
CA ALA A 61 7.27 -5.20 -5.87
C ALA A 61 7.03 -5.86 -7.24
N ARG A 62 6.63 -7.14 -7.29
CA ARG A 62 6.24 -7.82 -8.54
C ARG A 62 5.08 -7.13 -9.25
N LEU A 63 4.07 -6.68 -8.50
CA LEU A 63 2.92 -5.97 -9.05
C LEU A 63 3.28 -4.57 -9.53
N GLN A 64 4.28 -3.93 -8.91
CA GLN A 64 4.85 -2.67 -9.40
C GLN A 64 5.59 -2.90 -10.73
N GLN A 65 6.45 -3.91 -10.83
CA GLN A 65 7.12 -4.28 -12.08
C GLN A 65 6.11 -4.63 -13.19
N TYR A 66 5.05 -5.38 -12.86
CA TYR A 66 3.94 -5.62 -13.78
C TYR A 66 3.33 -4.30 -14.27
N THR A 67 3.07 -3.36 -13.37
CA THR A 67 2.47 -2.06 -13.70
C THR A 67 3.33 -1.27 -14.69
N VAL A 68 4.64 -1.17 -14.42
CA VAL A 68 5.59 -0.45 -15.30
C VAL A 68 5.61 -1.06 -16.71
N ASN A 69 5.66 -2.39 -16.80
CA ASN A 69 5.66 -3.09 -18.09
C ASN A 69 4.32 -2.94 -18.83
N LEU A 70 3.21 -2.91 -18.12
CA LEU A 70 1.87 -2.80 -18.69
C LEU A 70 1.66 -1.48 -19.44
N TYR A 71 2.33 -0.39 -19.06
CA TYR A 71 2.14 0.91 -19.71
C TYR A 71 2.48 0.89 -21.19
N LYS A 72 3.52 0.17 -21.60
CA LYS A 72 3.87 -0.02 -23.03
C LYS A 72 2.78 -0.78 -23.79
N GLU A 73 2.11 -1.73 -23.13
CA GLU A 73 1.04 -2.51 -23.73
C GLU A 73 -0.22 -1.66 -23.94
N ILE A 74 -0.65 -0.92 -22.90
CA ILE A 74 -1.87 -0.11 -22.99
C ILE A 74 -1.70 1.11 -23.88
N GLU A 75 -0.50 1.70 -23.97
CA GLU A 75 -0.20 2.75 -24.95
C GLU A 75 -0.43 2.24 -26.36
N LYS A 76 0.15 1.09 -26.70
CA LYS A 76 0.00 0.48 -28.02
C LYS A 76 -1.45 0.07 -28.31
N GLU A 77 -2.15 -0.49 -27.32
CA GLU A 77 -3.52 -0.97 -27.47
C GLU A 77 -4.52 0.17 -27.64
N SER A 78 -4.38 1.23 -26.84
CA SER A 78 -5.30 2.37 -26.82
C SER A 78 -5.02 3.38 -27.93
N GLY A 79 -3.76 3.46 -28.40
CA GLY A 79 -3.26 4.56 -29.22
C GLY A 79 -3.10 5.89 -28.45
N GLN A 80 -3.32 5.90 -27.13
CA GLN A 80 -3.15 7.05 -26.25
C GLN A 80 -1.70 7.11 -25.77
N ASN A 81 -1.00 8.23 -26.02
CA ASN A 81 0.33 8.43 -25.48
C ASN A 81 0.30 8.46 -23.95
N CYS A 82 1.07 7.60 -23.31
CA CYS A 82 1.23 7.49 -21.86
C CYS A 82 2.42 8.31 -21.31
N GLY A 83 3.19 8.98 -22.16
CA GLY A 83 4.35 9.78 -21.76
C GLY A 83 5.38 8.92 -21.00
N ILE A 84 5.74 7.77 -21.56
CA ILE A 84 6.65 6.82 -20.91
C ILE A 84 8.09 7.28 -21.07
N HIS A 85 8.76 7.56 -19.95
CA HIS A 85 10.18 7.89 -19.85
C HIS A 85 10.87 6.90 -18.93
N LEU A 86 11.88 6.17 -19.41
CA LEU A 86 12.61 5.13 -18.65
C LEU A 86 14.12 5.44 -18.64
N PRO A 87 14.56 6.52 -17.98
CA PRO A 87 15.98 6.84 -17.86
C PRO A 87 16.71 6.00 -16.82
N GLY A 88 16.00 5.17 -16.05
CA GLY A 88 16.47 4.51 -14.84
C GLY A 88 16.40 5.39 -13.60
N GLY A 89 16.77 4.84 -12.46
CA GLY A 89 16.76 5.53 -11.16
C GLY A 89 18.01 5.27 -10.34
N LEU A 90 18.44 6.27 -9.59
CA LEU A 90 19.56 6.21 -8.64
C LEU A 90 19.02 6.39 -7.22
N MET A 91 19.22 5.40 -6.36
CA MET A 91 19.00 5.46 -4.93
C MET A 91 20.33 5.72 -4.23
N LEU A 92 20.46 6.85 -3.55
CA LEU A 92 21.72 7.34 -3.01
C LEU A 92 21.91 6.90 -1.54
N ALA A 93 23.09 6.40 -1.20
CA ALA A 93 23.48 6.06 0.17
C ALA A 93 24.46 7.09 0.73
N ASP A 94 24.12 7.69 1.87
CA ASP A 94 24.92 8.65 2.62
C ASP A 94 25.78 8.00 3.71
N THR A 95 25.39 6.83 4.18
CA THR A 95 26.03 6.08 5.26
C THR A 95 26.31 4.63 4.89
N PRO A 96 27.25 3.93 5.58
CA PRO A 96 27.45 2.49 5.42
C PRO A 96 26.18 1.67 5.68
N GLU A 97 25.38 2.03 6.67
CA GLU A 97 24.10 1.38 7.00
C GLU A 97 23.09 1.52 5.85
N ARG A 98 23.01 2.71 5.23
CA ARG A 98 22.17 2.90 4.05
C ARG A 98 22.69 2.08 2.86
N LEU A 99 24.00 1.96 2.71
CA LEU A 99 24.58 1.12 1.67
C LEU A 99 24.25 -0.37 1.88
N ASP A 100 24.23 -0.85 3.13
CA ASP A 100 23.80 -2.21 3.45
C ASP A 100 22.31 -2.41 3.17
N PHE A 101 21.48 -1.41 3.47
CA PHE A 101 20.07 -1.41 3.07
C PHE A 101 19.92 -1.53 1.54
N LEU A 102 20.68 -0.78 0.75
CA LEU A 102 20.64 -0.86 -0.71
C LEU A 102 21.14 -2.21 -1.25
N ARG A 103 22.14 -2.83 -0.61
CA ARG A 103 22.58 -4.19 -0.94
C ARG A 103 21.48 -5.22 -0.68
N MET A 104 20.75 -5.08 0.42
CA MET A 104 19.57 -5.92 0.70
C MET A 104 18.48 -5.69 -0.36
N ALA A 105 18.20 -4.44 -0.75
CA ALA A 105 17.25 -4.11 -1.80
C ALA A 105 17.69 -4.72 -3.15
N GLN A 106 18.97 -4.65 -3.51
CA GLN A 106 19.53 -5.30 -4.70
C GLN A 106 19.33 -6.83 -4.67
N ALA A 107 19.61 -7.46 -3.52
CA ALA A 107 19.42 -8.91 -3.38
C ALA A 107 17.96 -9.32 -3.57
N ARG A 108 17.01 -8.52 -3.05
CA ARG A 108 15.57 -8.69 -3.28
C ARG A 108 15.22 -8.51 -4.75
N GLY A 109 15.71 -7.45 -5.39
CA GLY A 109 15.50 -7.19 -6.82
C GLY A 109 15.97 -8.37 -7.68
N ARG A 110 17.17 -8.92 -7.43
CA ARG A 110 17.68 -10.12 -8.12
C ARG A 110 16.76 -11.33 -7.96
N TYR A 111 16.25 -11.57 -6.75
CA TYR A 111 15.28 -12.64 -6.51
C TYR A 111 14.00 -12.47 -7.34
N LEU A 112 13.59 -11.22 -7.58
CA LEU A 112 12.39 -10.87 -8.37
C LEU A 112 12.68 -10.78 -9.88
N GLY A 113 13.94 -10.97 -10.32
CA GLY A 113 14.33 -10.86 -11.72
C GLY A 113 14.52 -9.43 -12.22
N MET A 114 14.71 -8.47 -11.33
CA MET A 114 14.99 -7.07 -11.66
C MET A 114 16.49 -6.86 -11.88
N HIS A 115 16.85 -5.95 -12.81
CA HIS A 115 18.22 -5.60 -13.12
C HIS A 115 18.65 -4.37 -12.32
N MET A 116 19.43 -4.62 -11.26
CA MET A 116 19.90 -3.57 -10.35
C MET A 116 21.40 -3.69 -10.11
N GLU A 117 22.09 -2.56 -10.13
CA GLU A 117 23.54 -2.51 -9.95
C GLU A 117 23.94 -1.56 -8.81
N MET A 118 24.85 -2.03 -7.94
CA MET A 118 25.51 -1.14 -6.98
C MET A 118 26.60 -0.35 -7.72
N LEU A 119 26.55 0.97 -7.59
CA LEU A 119 27.48 1.88 -8.24
C LEU A 119 28.37 2.60 -7.23
N SER A 120 29.64 2.82 -7.63
CA SER A 120 30.49 3.81 -6.97
C SER A 120 29.97 5.22 -7.21
N MET A 121 30.38 6.17 -6.38
CA MET A 121 29.98 7.58 -6.57
C MET A 121 30.47 8.17 -7.89
N LYS A 122 31.64 7.75 -8.38
CA LYS A 122 32.16 8.14 -9.69
C LYS A 122 31.21 7.69 -10.83
N GLU A 123 30.71 6.47 -10.78
CA GLU A 123 29.74 5.95 -11.75
C GLU A 123 28.39 6.65 -11.64
N ALA A 124 27.88 6.84 -10.41
CA ALA A 124 26.64 7.58 -10.17
C ALA A 124 26.71 9.02 -10.66
N LYS A 125 27.83 9.72 -10.44
CA LYS A 125 28.10 11.07 -10.96
C LYS A 125 28.16 11.12 -12.47
N ALA A 126 28.70 10.09 -13.11
CA ALA A 126 28.72 10.01 -14.59
C ALA A 126 27.30 9.85 -15.16
N LEU A 127 26.39 9.17 -14.43
CA LEU A 127 24.97 9.03 -14.81
C LEU A 127 24.16 10.29 -14.51
N ASN A 128 24.46 10.99 -13.42
CA ASN A 128 23.76 12.24 -13.08
C ASN A 128 24.79 13.30 -12.61
N PRO A 129 25.26 14.16 -13.51
CA PRO A 129 26.29 15.16 -13.21
C PRO A 129 25.81 16.28 -12.29
N LEU A 130 24.53 16.40 -11.97
CA LEU A 130 24.01 17.41 -11.04
C LEU A 130 24.34 17.05 -9.57
N LEU A 131 24.66 15.78 -9.30
CA LEU A 131 24.92 15.21 -7.97
C LEU A 131 26.24 15.75 -7.36
N GLU A 132 26.24 16.11 -6.07
CA GLU A 132 27.43 16.45 -5.28
C GLU A 132 27.96 15.22 -4.53
N GLU A 133 29.03 14.62 -5.00
CA GLU A 133 29.55 13.31 -4.53
C GLU A 133 29.89 13.25 -3.05
N LYS A 134 30.36 14.36 -2.46
CA LYS A 134 30.87 14.39 -1.07
C LYS A 134 29.85 14.02 0.00
N TYR A 135 28.56 14.01 -0.35
CA TYR A 135 27.49 13.67 0.58
C TYR A 135 27.13 12.18 0.60
N PHE A 136 27.73 11.37 -0.30
CA PHE A 136 27.30 9.99 -0.50
C PHE A 136 28.49 9.03 -0.53
N VAL A 137 28.22 7.76 -0.21
CA VAL A 137 29.22 6.67 -0.18
C VAL A 137 28.97 5.60 -1.26
N GLY A 138 27.84 5.66 -1.95
CA GLY A 138 27.47 4.75 -3.04
C GLY A 138 26.03 4.94 -3.48
N ALA A 139 25.65 4.20 -4.52
CA ALA A 139 24.30 4.23 -5.06
C ALA A 139 23.83 2.84 -5.53
N LEU A 140 22.51 2.65 -5.60
CA LEU A 140 21.88 1.56 -6.34
C LEU A 140 21.22 2.14 -7.59
N TYR A 141 21.54 1.59 -8.75
CA TYR A 141 20.87 1.92 -10.02
C TYR A 141 19.85 0.84 -10.36
N ASP A 142 18.63 1.27 -10.72
CA ASP A 142 17.55 0.44 -11.24
C ASP A 142 17.22 0.93 -12.65
N GLU A 143 17.41 0.08 -13.66
CA GLU A 143 17.18 0.46 -15.07
C GLU A 143 15.69 0.55 -15.45
N ASP A 144 14.79 -0.08 -14.69
CA ASP A 144 13.35 -0.13 -14.97
C ASP A 144 12.60 1.08 -14.37
N GLU A 145 13.26 1.95 -13.62
CA GLU A 145 12.64 3.16 -13.06
C GLU A 145 12.43 4.24 -14.09
N GLY A 146 11.39 5.03 -13.88
CA GLY A 146 11.05 6.10 -14.81
C GLY A 146 9.83 6.92 -14.41
N SER A 147 9.20 7.52 -15.41
CA SER A 147 7.96 8.28 -15.23
C SER A 147 6.98 8.09 -16.39
N VAL A 148 5.72 8.43 -16.11
CA VAL A 148 4.61 8.46 -17.08
C VAL A 148 3.80 9.73 -16.91
N ASP A 149 3.01 10.06 -17.93
CA ASP A 149 1.95 11.06 -17.82
C ASP A 149 0.72 10.44 -17.11
N PRO A 150 0.36 10.92 -15.90
CA PRO A 150 -0.79 10.41 -15.17
C PRO A 150 -2.11 10.51 -15.92
N TYR A 151 -2.29 11.57 -16.72
CA TYR A 151 -3.46 11.76 -17.56
C TYR A 151 -3.49 10.72 -18.69
N GLY A 152 -2.41 10.61 -19.44
CA GLY A 152 -2.28 9.68 -20.57
C GLY A 152 -2.54 8.23 -20.16
N VAL A 153 -1.90 7.77 -19.08
CA VAL A 153 -2.09 6.42 -18.53
C VAL A 153 -3.55 6.15 -18.14
N THR A 154 -4.18 7.08 -17.40
CA THR A 154 -5.56 6.90 -16.95
C THR A 154 -6.53 6.81 -18.14
N HIS A 155 -6.34 7.66 -19.16
CA HIS A 155 -7.15 7.64 -20.37
C HIS A 155 -6.88 6.39 -21.22
N ALA A 156 -5.63 5.91 -21.30
CA ALA A 156 -5.29 4.68 -22.00
C ALA A 156 -6.03 3.47 -21.42
N TYR A 157 -6.03 3.29 -20.09
CA TYR A 157 -6.84 2.27 -19.42
C TYR A 157 -8.33 2.37 -19.76
N ALA A 158 -8.90 3.59 -19.66
CA ALA A 158 -10.32 3.82 -19.92
C ALA A 158 -10.68 3.55 -21.40
N ILE A 159 -9.84 3.94 -22.35
CA ILE A 159 -10.04 3.67 -23.79
C ILE A 159 -10.03 2.17 -24.05
N CYS A 160 -9.01 1.45 -23.57
CA CYS A 160 -8.93 0.00 -23.72
C CYS A 160 -10.16 -0.71 -23.15
N ALA A 161 -10.63 -0.30 -21.96
CA ALA A 161 -11.82 -0.88 -21.34
C ALA A 161 -13.10 -0.59 -22.15
N LYS A 162 -13.28 0.65 -22.63
CA LYS A 162 -14.41 1.06 -23.48
C LYS A 162 -14.44 0.27 -24.79
N ASN A 163 -13.28 0.05 -25.41
CA ASN A 163 -13.16 -0.74 -26.64
C ASN A 163 -13.61 -2.21 -26.43
N ARG A 164 -13.60 -2.69 -25.17
CA ARG A 164 -14.11 -4.02 -24.78
C ARG A 164 -15.55 -4.00 -24.25
N GLY A 165 -16.24 -2.86 -24.27
CA GLY A 165 -17.67 -2.74 -23.92
C GLY A 165 -17.97 -2.12 -22.55
N ALA A 166 -16.98 -1.70 -21.76
CA ALA A 166 -17.23 -0.94 -20.55
C ALA A 166 -17.80 0.44 -20.83
N GLU A 167 -18.61 0.95 -19.90
CA GLU A 167 -19.14 2.31 -19.96
C GLU A 167 -18.47 3.20 -18.88
N VAL A 168 -18.24 4.45 -19.22
CA VAL A 168 -17.65 5.45 -18.32
C VAL A 168 -18.59 6.65 -18.26
N TYR A 169 -19.09 6.94 -17.07
CA TYR A 169 -19.98 8.08 -16.80
C TYR A 169 -19.21 9.11 -15.98
N THR A 170 -18.81 10.18 -16.64
CA THR A 170 -18.25 11.39 -16.02
C THR A 170 -19.36 12.35 -15.60
N ASP A 171 -19.01 13.35 -14.80
CA ASP A 171 -19.96 14.32 -14.25
C ASP A 171 -21.19 13.64 -13.59
N THR A 172 -20.92 12.49 -12.95
CA THR A 172 -21.94 11.67 -12.29
C THR A 172 -21.43 11.28 -10.90
N TRP A 173 -22.11 11.79 -9.89
CA TRP A 173 -21.72 11.59 -8.49
C TRP A 173 -22.56 10.50 -7.83
N VAL A 174 -21.91 9.50 -7.23
CA VAL A 174 -22.58 8.52 -6.36
C VAL A 174 -22.92 9.19 -5.03
N THR A 175 -24.19 9.21 -4.69
CA THR A 175 -24.73 9.86 -3.48
C THR A 175 -25.20 8.87 -2.41
N GLY A 176 -25.30 7.58 -2.75
CA GLY A 176 -25.69 6.54 -1.81
C GLY A 176 -25.41 5.14 -2.32
N LEU A 177 -25.20 4.21 -1.38
CA LEU A 177 -25.00 2.79 -1.60
C LEU A 177 -25.92 1.99 -0.69
N ASN A 178 -26.87 1.24 -1.26
CA ASN A 178 -27.77 0.38 -0.50
C ASN A 178 -27.46 -1.10 -0.78
N HIS A 179 -27.05 -1.82 0.25
CA HIS A 179 -26.88 -3.28 0.18
C HIS A 179 -28.25 -3.96 0.30
N ARG A 180 -28.60 -4.78 -0.67
CA ARG A 180 -29.89 -5.47 -0.75
C ARG A 180 -29.85 -6.83 -0.05
N PRO A 181 -30.98 -7.36 0.39
CA PRO A 181 -31.04 -8.68 1.05
C PRO A 181 -30.55 -9.86 0.19
N ASP A 182 -30.57 -9.73 -1.14
CA ASP A 182 -30.07 -10.73 -2.08
C ASP A 182 -28.54 -10.66 -2.28
N GLY A 183 -27.88 -9.67 -1.64
CA GLY A 183 -26.44 -9.44 -1.72
C GLY A 183 -26.00 -8.57 -2.90
N THR A 184 -26.95 -8.00 -3.66
CA THR A 184 -26.69 -7.00 -4.70
C THR A 184 -26.73 -5.57 -4.15
N TRP A 185 -26.46 -4.58 -4.97
CA TRP A 185 -26.31 -3.19 -4.58
C TRP A 185 -27.17 -2.26 -5.44
N ASP A 186 -27.74 -1.23 -4.80
CA ASP A 186 -28.28 -0.07 -5.49
C ASP A 186 -27.26 1.07 -5.37
N VAL A 187 -26.67 1.46 -6.49
CA VAL A 187 -25.76 2.61 -6.59
C VAL A 187 -26.58 3.82 -7.03
N ILE A 188 -26.81 4.74 -6.11
CA ILE A 188 -27.65 5.94 -6.31
C ILE A 188 -26.76 7.08 -6.77
N THR A 189 -27.20 7.80 -7.81
CA THR A 189 -26.44 8.93 -8.37
C THR A 189 -27.19 10.26 -8.21
N ASP A 190 -26.47 11.37 -8.37
CA ASP A 190 -27.00 12.75 -8.38
C ASP A 190 -27.88 13.08 -9.60
N LYS A 191 -28.08 12.13 -10.51
CA LYS A 191 -28.92 12.26 -11.70
C LYS A 191 -30.30 11.65 -11.51
N ASP A 192 -30.78 11.47 -10.28
CA ASP A 192 -32.00 10.73 -9.96
C ASP A 192 -32.05 9.34 -10.63
N HIS A 193 -30.88 8.70 -10.73
CA HIS A 193 -30.71 7.41 -11.39
C HIS A 193 -30.04 6.41 -10.45
N THR A 194 -30.55 5.18 -10.46
CA THR A 194 -30.00 4.06 -9.69
C THR A 194 -29.47 2.99 -10.65
N ILE A 195 -28.26 2.51 -10.39
CA ILE A 195 -27.65 1.39 -11.09
C ILE A 195 -27.68 0.18 -10.16
N HIS A 196 -28.38 -0.90 -10.55
CA HIS A 196 -28.35 -2.16 -9.82
C HIS A 196 -27.10 -2.94 -10.18
N ALA A 197 -26.31 -3.35 -9.18
CA ALA A 197 -25.01 -3.98 -9.38
C ALA A 197 -24.83 -5.27 -8.56
N GLU A 198 -24.21 -6.30 -9.14
CA GLU A 198 -23.78 -7.48 -8.38
C GLU A 198 -22.56 -7.11 -7.48
N HIS A 199 -21.69 -6.24 -7.98
CA HIS A 199 -20.50 -5.81 -7.30
C HIS A 199 -20.29 -4.29 -7.38
N VAL A 200 -19.78 -3.71 -6.28
CA VAL A 200 -19.34 -2.32 -6.21
C VAL A 200 -17.86 -2.29 -5.82
N VAL A 201 -17.05 -1.55 -6.56
CA VAL A 201 -15.65 -1.29 -6.24
C VAL A 201 -15.48 0.14 -5.79
N ASN A 202 -15.04 0.34 -4.55
CA ASN A 202 -14.60 1.64 -4.07
C ASN A 202 -13.16 1.89 -4.54
N ALA A 203 -12.99 2.79 -5.51
CA ALA A 203 -11.73 3.33 -5.98
C ALA A 203 -11.70 4.87 -5.81
N GLY A 204 -12.36 5.37 -4.77
CA GLY A 204 -12.67 6.79 -4.53
C GLY A 204 -11.47 7.66 -4.15
N GLY A 205 -10.25 7.12 -4.06
CA GLY A 205 -9.03 7.88 -3.78
C GLY A 205 -9.15 8.77 -2.54
N LEU A 206 -9.10 10.09 -2.69
CA LEU A 206 -9.29 11.05 -1.59
C LEU A 206 -10.63 10.89 -0.86
N TRP A 207 -11.67 10.44 -1.57
CA TRP A 207 -13.04 10.22 -1.03
C TRP A 207 -13.32 8.76 -0.66
N ALA A 208 -12.29 7.92 -0.55
CA ALA A 208 -12.46 6.49 -0.24
C ALA A 208 -13.26 6.23 1.05
N ARG A 209 -13.00 7.03 2.10
CA ARG A 209 -13.74 6.93 3.39
C ARG A 209 -15.20 7.36 3.22
N GLU A 210 -15.42 8.47 2.54
CA GLU A 210 -16.75 9.05 2.32
C GLU A 210 -17.63 8.08 1.51
N VAL A 211 -17.07 7.45 0.47
CA VAL A 211 -17.75 6.38 -0.27
C VAL A 211 -18.01 5.16 0.61
N GLY A 212 -17.04 4.74 1.41
CA GLY A 212 -17.23 3.64 2.38
C GLY A 212 -18.35 3.93 3.38
N ARG A 213 -18.39 5.13 3.94
CA ARG A 213 -19.42 5.57 4.90
C ARG A 213 -20.83 5.53 4.35
N MET A 214 -21.03 5.64 3.03
CA MET A 214 -22.36 5.47 2.40
C MET A 214 -22.97 4.09 2.68
N CYS A 215 -22.15 3.08 2.97
CA CYS A 215 -22.59 1.74 3.34
C CYS A 215 -22.15 1.31 4.75
N GLY A 216 -21.73 2.25 5.61
CA GLY A 216 -21.33 1.97 7.00
C GLY A 216 -19.92 1.41 7.16
N LEU A 217 -19.06 1.51 6.14
CA LEU A 217 -17.67 1.08 6.18
C LEU A 217 -16.74 2.27 6.49
N GLU A 218 -15.94 2.15 7.55
CA GLU A 218 -14.83 3.06 7.82
C GLU A 218 -13.51 2.45 7.32
N LEU A 219 -12.90 3.06 6.31
CA LEU A 219 -11.63 2.61 5.76
C LEU A 219 -10.45 3.35 6.43
N PRO A 220 -9.36 2.67 6.80
CA PRO A 220 -8.18 3.30 7.37
C PRO A 220 -7.35 4.02 6.28
N VAL A 221 -7.91 5.09 5.72
CA VAL A 221 -7.28 5.93 4.69
C VAL A 221 -7.21 7.36 5.20
N LEU A 222 -6.07 8.01 5.01
CA LEU A 222 -5.85 9.41 5.32
C LEU A 222 -5.11 10.08 4.17
N ALA A 223 -5.54 11.28 3.79
CA ALA A 223 -4.80 12.09 2.83
C ALA A 223 -3.76 12.96 3.53
N MET A 224 -2.58 13.10 2.91
CA MET A 224 -1.47 13.93 3.35
C MET A 224 -1.21 15.02 2.32
N GLU A 225 -0.89 16.23 2.77
CA GLU A 225 -0.32 17.27 1.92
C GLU A 225 1.07 16.84 1.43
N HIS A 226 1.36 17.12 0.17
CA HIS A 226 2.66 16.77 -0.40
C HIS A 226 3.13 17.80 -1.40
N HIS A 227 4.39 18.22 -1.26
CA HIS A 227 4.96 19.25 -2.09
C HIS A 227 5.96 18.71 -3.12
N TYR A 228 5.95 19.33 -4.28
CA TYR A 228 7.09 19.34 -5.17
C TYR A 228 7.22 20.71 -5.86
N LEU A 229 8.43 21.01 -6.29
CA LEU A 229 8.72 22.16 -7.16
C LEU A 229 9.13 21.69 -8.56
N MET A 230 9.02 22.59 -9.51
CA MET A 230 9.60 22.45 -10.84
C MET A 230 10.47 23.67 -11.13
N THR A 231 11.69 23.43 -11.59
CA THR A 231 12.61 24.51 -11.98
C THR A 231 12.21 25.14 -13.33
N GLU A 232 12.70 26.32 -13.62
CA GLU A 232 12.83 26.78 -15.00
C GLU A 232 13.75 25.84 -15.78
N PRO A 233 13.76 25.88 -17.14
CA PRO A 233 14.71 25.11 -17.93
C PRO A 233 16.15 25.34 -17.48
N MET A 234 16.93 24.27 -17.40
CA MET A 234 18.31 24.29 -16.91
C MET A 234 19.28 23.93 -18.03
N ASP A 235 20.31 24.78 -18.24
CA ASP A 235 21.33 24.56 -19.26
C ASP A 235 22.07 23.23 -19.04
N GLU A 236 22.30 22.83 -17.76
CA GLU A 236 22.94 21.56 -17.41
C GLU A 236 22.11 20.35 -17.88
N VAL A 237 20.78 20.41 -17.82
CA VAL A 237 19.88 19.36 -18.30
C VAL A 237 19.90 19.30 -19.83
N ILE A 238 19.83 20.48 -20.50
CA ILE A 238 19.87 20.60 -21.96
C ILE A 238 21.18 20.02 -22.51
N GLU A 239 22.32 20.41 -21.94
CA GLU A 239 23.64 19.94 -22.38
C GLU A 239 23.85 18.45 -22.12
N TYR A 240 23.36 17.92 -20.95
CA TYR A 240 23.41 16.50 -20.68
C TYR A 240 22.62 15.70 -21.73
N ASN A 241 21.38 16.09 -22.01
CA ASN A 241 20.54 15.39 -22.98
C ASN A 241 21.15 15.40 -24.39
N LYS A 242 21.74 16.52 -24.77
CA LYS A 242 22.44 16.67 -26.05
C LYS A 242 23.69 15.79 -26.16
N THR A 243 24.46 15.73 -25.08
CA THR A 243 25.74 14.99 -25.04
C THR A 243 25.54 13.51 -24.91
N MET A 244 24.61 13.09 -24.03
CA MET A 244 24.39 11.69 -23.68
C MET A 244 23.29 11.02 -24.53
N GLY A 245 22.48 11.79 -25.25
CA GLY A 245 21.35 11.28 -26.04
C GLY A 245 20.25 10.63 -25.21
N ARG A 246 20.16 10.95 -23.92
CA ARG A 246 19.17 10.40 -22.97
C ARG A 246 18.85 11.40 -21.86
N GLU A 247 17.76 11.14 -21.14
CA GLU A 247 17.38 11.89 -19.94
C GLU A 247 18.21 11.50 -18.71
N LEU A 248 18.23 12.40 -17.72
CA LEU A 248 18.81 12.13 -16.41
C LEU A 248 18.02 11.04 -15.67
N PRO A 249 18.67 10.07 -15.02
CA PRO A 249 17.98 9.10 -14.18
C PRO A 249 17.26 9.79 -13.01
N HIS A 250 16.17 9.17 -12.55
CA HIS A 250 15.49 9.58 -11.32
C HIS A 250 16.44 9.52 -10.13
N ILE A 251 16.16 10.32 -9.13
CA ILE A 251 16.92 10.36 -7.89
C ILE A 251 15.99 10.06 -6.72
N ILE A 252 16.41 9.16 -5.85
CA ILE A 252 15.92 8.99 -4.49
C ILE A 252 17.10 9.31 -3.56
N ASP A 253 17.03 10.45 -2.92
CA ASP A 253 18.03 10.92 -1.95
C ASP A 253 17.46 10.77 -0.54
N PHE A 254 17.84 9.69 0.12
CA PHE A 254 17.34 9.35 1.45
C PHE A 254 17.82 10.34 2.52
N ALA A 255 19.03 10.86 2.40
CA ALA A 255 19.60 11.83 3.34
C ALA A 255 18.91 13.20 3.24
N GLY A 256 18.61 13.61 2.00
CA GLY A 256 17.87 14.84 1.72
C GLY A 256 16.38 14.73 2.02
N GLU A 257 15.86 13.49 2.14
CA GLU A 257 14.42 13.21 2.20
C GLU A 257 13.68 13.78 0.98
N ILE A 258 14.34 13.68 -0.20
CA ILE A 258 13.86 14.21 -1.47
C ILE A 258 13.90 13.15 -2.58
N TYR A 259 13.03 13.35 -3.55
CA TYR A 259 13.14 12.70 -4.86
C TYR A 259 13.23 13.75 -5.95
N ALA A 260 13.90 13.42 -7.04
CA ALA A 260 13.98 14.31 -8.20
C ALA A 260 13.92 13.54 -9.50
N ARG A 261 13.37 14.18 -10.54
CA ARG A 261 13.37 13.64 -11.89
C ARG A 261 13.42 14.77 -12.93
N GLN A 262 13.86 14.44 -14.11
CA GLN A 262 13.76 15.34 -15.24
C GLN A 262 12.30 15.47 -15.69
N GLU A 263 11.89 16.69 -16.04
CA GLU A 263 10.61 17.02 -16.68
C GLU A 263 10.86 17.96 -17.86
N GLY A 264 10.96 17.39 -19.06
CA GLY A 264 11.41 18.13 -20.24
C GLY A 264 12.84 18.66 -20.05
N GLN A 265 13.02 19.98 -20.00
CA GLN A 265 14.33 20.64 -19.75
C GLN A 265 14.51 21.11 -18.29
N SER A 266 13.56 20.76 -17.43
CA SER A 266 13.49 21.18 -16.03
C SER A 266 13.73 20.00 -15.09
N ILE A 267 13.94 20.28 -13.81
CA ILE A 267 13.92 19.28 -12.74
C ILE A 267 12.66 19.45 -11.88
N LEU A 268 11.93 18.37 -11.68
CA LEU A 268 10.91 18.23 -10.66
C LEU A 268 11.59 17.66 -9.42
N LEU A 269 11.45 18.33 -8.26
CA LEU A 269 11.97 17.90 -6.95
C LEU A 269 10.86 17.93 -5.93
N GLY A 270 10.61 16.80 -5.26
CA GLY A 270 9.62 16.66 -4.20
C GLY A 270 10.24 16.25 -2.87
N THR A 271 9.52 16.52 -1.78
CA THR A 271 10.00 16.33 -0.40
C THR A 271 9.12 15.35 0.36
N TYR A 272 9.70 14.67 1.36
CA TYR A 272 8.97 13.90 2.38
C TYR A 272 9.35 14.43 3.76
N GLU A 273 8.81 15.59 4.08
CA GLU A 273 9.15 16.35 5.26
C GLU A 273 8.72 15.68 6.58
N GLN A 274 9.53 15.90 7.63
CA GLN A 274 9.25 15.38 8.97
C GLN A 274 8.02 16.04 9.60
N GLU A 275 7.84 17.35 9.39
CA GLU A 275 6.66 18.10 9.81
C GLU A 275 5.49 17.91 8.86
N ASN A 276 5.06 16.66 8.70
CA ASN A 276 3.98 16.32 7.78
C ASN A 276 2.61 16.83 8.26
N ARG A 277 1.72 17.09 7.30
CA ARG A 277 0.37 17.60 7.55
C ARG A 277 -0.71 16.73 6.91
N PRO A 278 -1.60 16.11 7.71
CA PRO A 278 -2.81 15.50 7.21
C PRO A 278 -3.75 16.54 6.60
N TRP A 279 -4.32 16.21 5.44
CA TRP A 279 -5.36 16.98 4.79
C TRP A 279 -6.72 16.33 4.98
N ALA A 280 -7.76 17.14 5.24
CA ALA A 280 -9.15 16.69 5.37
C ALA A 280 -9.31 15.47 6.30
N ALA A 281 -8.64 15.52 7.48
CA ALA A 281 -8.52 14.37 8.38
C ALA A 281 -9.87 13.79 8.86
N LYS A 282 -10.92 14.61 8.96
CA LYS A 282 -12.27 14.16 9.39
C LYS A 282 -13.17 13.83 8.22
N GLU A 283 -13.24 14.70 7.23
CA GLU A 283 -14.11 14.59 6.07
C GLU A 283 -13.48 15.30 4.87
N THR A 284 -13.47 14.63 3.72
CA THR A 284 -12.94 15.16 2.47
C THR A 284 -13.99 16.07 1.80
N PRO A 285 -13.66 17.36 1.53
CA PRO A 285 -14.60 18.26 0.87
C PRO A 285 -15.00 17.74 -0.52
N TRP A 286 -16.30 17.67 -0.79
CA TRP A 286 -16.82 17.17 -2.06
C TRP A 286 -16.60 18.12 -3.24
N ASP A 287 -16.34 19.38 -2.99
CA ASP A 287 -16.08 20.42 -3.99
C ASP A 287 -14.58 20.57 -4.35
N PHE A 288 -13.68 19.83 -3.68
CA PHE A 288 -12.25 19.81 -4.00
C PHE A 288 -11.99 19.00 -5.28
N VAL A 289 -11.87 19.70 -6.42
CA VAL A 289 -11.74 19.09 -7.77
C VAL A 289 -10.76 19.91 -8.60
N PHE A 290 -9.73 19.29 -9.18
CA PHE A 290 -8.66 19.97 -9.90
C PHE A 290 -8.11 21.18 -9.13
N GLN A 291 -7.96 21.03 -7.84
CA GLN A 291 -7.46 22.07 -6.95
C GLN A 291 -6.14 21.65 -6.33
N LEU A 292 -5.32 22.64 -6.02
CA LEU A 292 -4.10 22.50 -5.24
C LEU A 292 -4.28 23.24 -3.90
N LEU A 293 -3.49 22.83 -2.93
CA LEU A 293 -3.46 23.48 -1.62
C LEU A 293 -2.49 24.68 -1.65
N PRO A 294 -2.65 25.62 -0.73
CA PRO A 294 -1.67 26.69 -0.55
C PRO A 294 -0.26 26.14 -0.30
N HIS A 295 0.74 26.85 -0.79
CA HIS A 295 2.13 26.48 -0.53
C HIS A 295 2.50 26.73 0.93
N ASP A 296 3.30 25.84 1.49
CA ASP A 296 3.86 25.94 2.83
C ASP A 296 5.38 25.70 2.73
N LEU A 297 6.09 26.72 2.27
CA LEU A 297 7.52 26.62 1.98
C LEU A 297 8.37 26.54 3.25
N GLU A 298 7.92 27.13 4.35
CA GLU A 298 8.63 27.05 5.63
C GLU A 298 8.69 25.59 6.12
N ARG A 299 7.60 24.85 5.93
CA ARG A 299 7.51 23.43 6.32
C ARG A 299 8.49 22.54 5.57
N ILE A 300 8.71 22.79 4.26
CA ILE A 300 9.58 21.97 3.40
C ILE A 300 10.99 22.57 3.24
N ALA A 301 11.26 23.73 3.83
CA ALA A 301 12.55 24.40 3.70
C ALA A 301 13.75 23.54 4.14
N PRO A 302 13.69 22.75 5.23
CA PRO A 302 14.82 21.90 5.62
C PRO A 302 15.20 20.85 4.57
N GLU A 303 14.22 20.24 3.90
CA GLU A 303 14.44 19.27 2.83
C GLU A 303 14.95 19.95 1.56
N LEU A 304 14.42 21.13 1.22
CA LEU A 304 14.90 21.91 0.08
C LEU A 304 16.36 22.36 0.27
N GLU A 305 16.74 22.82 1.45
CA GLU A 305 18.12 23.23 1.77
C GLU A 305 19.09 22.05 1.62
N ARG A 306 18.74 20.87 2.13
CA ARG A 306 19.53 19.64 1.93
C ARG A 306 19.60 19.26 0.45
N GLY A 307 18.45 19.26 -0.24
CA GLY A 307 18.36 18.95 -1.65
C GLY A 307 19.22 19.88 -2.52
N PHE A 308 19.20 21.17 -2.25
CA PHE A 308 20.04 22.15 -2.97
C PHE A 308 21.53 22.02 -2.65
N ALA A 309 21.89 21.57 -1.44
CA ALA A 309 23.28 21.23 -1.12
C ALA A 309 23.75 19.98 -1.87
N HIS A 310 22.89 18.97 -2.01
CA HIS A 310 23.18 17.71 -2.70
C HIS A 310 23.15 17.86 -4.24
N PHE A 311 22.37 18.84 -4.74
CA PHE A 311 22.21 19.16 -6.17
C PHE A 311 22.35 20.67 -6.40
N PRO A 312 23.57 21.24 -6.31
CA PRO A 312 23.79 22.68 -6.31
C PRO A 312 23.30 23.42 -7.58
N ALA A 313 23.26 22.73 -8.72
CA ALA A 313 22.71 23.30 -9.95
C ALA A 313 21.19 23.55 -9.82
N VAL A 314 20.46 22.63 -9.20
CA VAL A 314 19.01 22.77 -8.93
C VAL A 314 18.76 23.95 -7.98
N GLY A 315 19.60 24.11 -6.94
CA GLY A 315 19.51 25.23 -5.99
C GLY A 315 19.77 26.61 -6.60
N ARG A 316 20.45 26.67 -7.74
CA ARG A 316 20.69 27.94 -8.49
C ARG A 316 19.64 28.21 -9.56
N ALA A 317 18.85 27.22 -9.92
CA ALA A 317 17.82 27.36 -10.96
C ALA A 317 16.66 28.23 -10.47
N GLY A 318 16.03 28.97 -11.38
CA GLY A 318 14.75 29.61 -11.11
C GLY A 318 13.65 28.57 -10.84
N ILE A 319 12.66 28.94 -10.05
CA ILE A 319 11.51 28.07 -9.78
C ILE A 319 10.34 28.49 -10.66
N LYS A 320 9.88 27.60 -11.51
CA LYS A 320 8.75 27.79 -12.41
C LYS A 320 7.41 27.67 -11.70
N LYS A 321 7.27 26.67 -10.82
CA LYS A 321 6.06 26.45 -10.02
C LYS A 321 6.32 25.59 -8.80
N PHE A 322 5.44 25.74 -7.81
CA PHE A 322 5.26 24.81 -6.71
C PHE A 322 3.92 24.09 -6.89
N VAL A 323 3.85 22.86 -6.40
CA VAL A 323 2.62 22.08 -6.28
C VAL A 323 2.52 21.59 -4.86
N ASN A 324 1.39 21.85 -4.18
CA ASN A 324 0.99 21.20 -2.94
C ASN A 324 -0.33 20.50 -3.21
N GLY A 325 -0.32 19.18 -3.24
CA GLY A 325 -1.48 18.38 -3.58
C GLY A 325 -1.70 17.24 -2.58
N PRO A 326 -2.97 16.94 -2.22
CA PRO A 326 -3.24 15.84 -1.29
C PRO A 326 -3.18 14.49 -2.02
N PHE A 327 -2.62 13.47 -1.35
CA PHE A 327 -2.72 12.09 -1.80
C PHE A 327 -2.86 11.11 -0.63
N THR A 328 -3.37 9.90 -0.89
CA THR A 328 -3.87 8.99 0.13
C THR A 328 -2.83 8.00 0.63
N PHE A 329 -2.90 7.71 1.93
CA PHE A 329 -2.14 6.67 2.61
C PHE A 329 -3.06 5.73 3.40
N SER A 330 -2.67 4.48 3.51
CA SER A 330 -3.05 3.55 4.57
C SER A 330 -2.04 3.63 5.74
N PRO A 331 -2.30 3.03 6.90
CA PRO A 331 -1.40 3.09 8.04
C PRO A 331 0.02 2.56 7.77
N ASP A 332 0.18 1.58 6.88
CA ASP A 332 1.48 1.01 6.47
C ASP A 332 1.97 1.51 5.10
N GLY A 333 1.18 2.37 4.42
CA GLY A 333 1.50 2.91 3.11
C GLY A 333 1.26 1.95 1.93
N ASN A 334 0.80 0.72 2.16
CA ASN A 334 0.42 -0.21 1.10
C ASN A 334 -1.08 -0.09 0.75
N PRO A 335 -1.50 -0.45 -0.47
CA PRO A 335 -2.90 -0.42 -0.89
C PRO A 335 -3.84 -1.21 0.02
N LEU A 336 -5.13 -0.88 -0.03
CA LEU A 336 -6.23 -1.61 0.61
C LEU A 336 -7.09 -2.26 -0.48
N VAL A 337 -6.81 -3.55 -0.77
CA VAL A 337 -7.40 -4.28 -1.90
C VAL A 337 -8.16 -5.50 -1.40
N GLY A 338 -9.31 -5.78 -2.00
CA GLY A 338 -10.04 -7.02 -1.76
C GLY A 338 -11.47 -6.85 -1.28
N PRO A 339 -12.17 -7.97 -1.00
CA PRO A 339 -13.57 -7.97 -0.56
C PRO A 339 -13.71 -7.50 0.89
N ILE A 340 -14.80 -6.81 1.17
CA ILE A 340 -15.10 -6.28 2.51
C ILE A 340 -15.83 -7.34 3.33
N ARG A 341 -15.35 -7.60 4.55
CA ARG A 341 -15.99 -8.52 5.49
C ARG A 341 -17.45 -8.11 5.77
N GLY A 342 -18.37 -9.07 5.65
CA GLY A 342 -19.79 -8.88 5.96
C GLY A 342 -20.57 -8.07 4.90
N MET A 343 -19.93 -7.66 3.80
CA MET A 343 -20.56 -6.89 2.73
C MET A 343 -20.35 -7.60 1.39
N ARG A 344 -21.17 -8.63 1.11
CA ARG A 344 -21.10 -9.37 -0.14
C ARG A 344 -21.14 -8.41 -1.34
N GLY A 345 -20.26 -8.59 -2.31
CA GLY A 345 -20.19 -7.75 -3.51
C GLY A 345 -19.54 -6.39 -3.33
N MET A 346 -19.11 -6.00 -2.12
CA MET A 346 -18.35 -4.76 -1.89
C MET A 346 -16.85 -5.02 -1.89
N TRP A 347 -16.11 -4.23 -2.68
CA TRP A 347 -14.68 -4.37 -2.90
C TRP A 347 -13.93 -3.06 -2.67
N SER A 348 -12.72 -3.15 -2.16
CA SER A 348 -11.81 -2.01 -1.96
C SER A 348 -10.68 -2.03 -2.99
N ALA A 349 -10.36 -0.85 -3.54
CA ALA A 349 -9.16 -0.52 -4.30
C ALA A 349 -8.69 0.88 -3.87
N CYS A 350 -8.42 1.04 -2.55
CA CYS A 350 -8.19 2.32 -1.89
C CYS A 350 -6.79 2.42 -1.30
N GLY A 351 -6.43 3.61 -0.79
CA GLY A 351 -5.16 3.83 -0.10
C GLY A 351 -3.92 3.62 -0.97
N VAL A 352 -4.06 3.72 -2.28
CA VAL A 352 -2.96 3.48 -3.24
C VAL A 352 -2.11 4.73 -3.34
N MET A 353 -1.12 4.85 -2.48
CA MET A 353 -0.23 6.01 -2.40
C MET A 353 0.61 6.17 -3.68
N ALA A 354 1.28 5.13 -4.11
CA ALA A 354 2.08 5.12 -5.33
C ALA A 354 1.26 4.67 -6.56
N GLY A 355 0.18 5.39 -6.87
CA GLY A 355 -0.82 4.99 -7.88
C GLY A 355 -0.24 4.63 -9.25
N LEU A 356 0.82 5.32 -9.70
CA LEU A 356 1.44 5.07 -10.99
C LEU A 356 2.45 3.90 -10.96
N SER A 357 2.94 3.51 -9.80
CA SER A 357 3.72 2.27 -9.64
C SER A 357 2.84 1.05 -9.36
N GLN A 358 1.73 1.22 -8.63
CA GLN A 358 0.95 0.12 -8.06
C GLN A 358 -0.40 -0.11 -8.74
N GLY A 359 -0.95 0.91 -9.39
CA GLY A 359 -2.33 0.89 -9.90
C GLY A 359 -2.62 -0.24 -10.88
N GLY A 360 -1.68 -0.60 -11.75
CA GLY A 360 -1.79 -1.75 -12.65
C GLY A 360 -1.92 -3.07 -11.89
N GLY A 361 -1.03 -3.29 -10.90
CA GLY A 361 -1.04 -4.49 -10.06
C GLY A 361 -2.28 -4.58 -9.16
N VAL A 362 -2.76 -3.46 -8.63
CA VAL A 362 -4.02 -3.38 -7.87
C VAL A 362 -5.19 -3.81 -8.75
N GLY A 363 -5.30 -3.25 -9.96
CA GLY A 363 -6.36 -3.61 -10.90
C GLY A 363 -6.32 -5.09 -11.30
N LEU A 364 -5.13 -5.63 -11.58
CA LEU A 364 -4.93 -7.04 -11.91
C LEU A 364 -5.38 -7.97 -10.78
N SER A 365 -4.86 -7.72 -9.56
CA SER A 365 -5.16 -8.57 -8.41
C SER A 365 -6.65 -8.54 -8.05
N LEU A 366 -7.28 -7.36 -8.07
CA LEU A 366 -8.69 -7.22 -7.78
C LEU A 366 -9.56 -7.89 -8.85
N ALA A 367 -9.27 -7.68 -10.14
CA ALA A 367 -10.01 -8.31 -11.22
C ALA A 367 -9.90 -9.84 -11.17
N ASN A 368 -8.70 -10.39 -10.95
CA ASN A 368 -8.51 -11.82 -10.75
C ASN A 368 -9.34 -12.34 -9.57
N TRP A 369 -9.33 -11.62 -8.46
CA TRP A 369 -10.08 -12.02 -7.27
C TRP A 369 -11.59 -12.04 -7.52
N MET A 370 -12.11 -10.99 -8.16
CA MET A 370 -13.53 -10.89 -8.50
C MET A 370 -13.98 -11.98 -9.50
N VAL A 371 -13.16 -12.25 -10.52
CA VAL A 371 -13.53 -13.16 -11.61
C VAL A 371 -13.28 -14.63 -11.24
N ASN A 372 -12.17 -14.91 -10.56
CA ASN A 372 -11.69 -16.28 -10.31
C ASN A 372 -11.83 -16.71 -8.84
N GLY A 373 -12.22 -15.80 -7.92
CA GLY A 373 -12.27 -16.06 -6.48
C GLY A 373 -10.90 -16.08 -5.78
N ASP A 374 -9.83 -15.69 -6.49
CA ASP A 374 -8.45 -15.71 -5.99
C ASP A 374 -7.64 -14.60 -6.69
N PRO A 375 -6.85 -13.78 -5.97
CA PRO A 375 -6.11 -12.66 -6.56
C PRO A 375 -4.99 -13.08 -7.53
N GLY A 376 -4.64 -14.38 -7.59
CA GLY A 376 -3.61 -14.93 -8.46
C GLY A 376 -2.19 -14.82 -7.89
N ALA A 377 -2.01 -14.14 -6.77
CA ALA A 377 -0.73 -13.97 -6.06
C ALA A 377 -0.99 -13.80 -4.56
N ASP A 378 0.03 -13.99 -3.74
CA ASP A 378 -0.03 -13.57 -2.35
C ASP A 378 0.02 -12.03 -2.29
N ILE A 379 -1.11 -11.44 -1.95
CA ILE A 379 -1.24 -9.97 -1.82
C ILE A 379 -1.57 -9.56 -0.38
N TRP A 380 -1.21 -10.39 0.62
CA TRP A 380 -1.50 -10.08 2.02
C TRP A 380 -1.05 -8.67 2.43
N GLY A 381 0.11 -8.23 1.96
CA GLY A 381 0.59 -6.86 2.17
C GLY A 381 -0.31 -5.75 1.62
N MET A 382 -1.29 -6.09 0.77
CA MET A 382 -2.31 -5.15 0.24
C MET A 382 -3.73 -5.53 0.65
N ASP A 383 -3.98 -6.70 1.24
CA ASP A 383 -5.33 -7.14 1.60
C ASP A 383 -5.95 -6.18 2.62
N VAL A 384 -7.15 -5.65 2.32
CA VAL A 384 -7.89 -4.77 3.22
C VAL A 384 -8.19 -5.44 4.57
N ALA A 385 -8.28 -6.78 4.61
CA ALA A 385 -8.56 -7.55 5.82
C ALA A 385 -7.39 -7.62 6.82
N ARG A 386 -6.21 -7.05 6.49
CA ARG A 386 -5.13 -6.88 7.48
C ARG A 386 -5.46 -5.80 8.53
N TYR A 387 -6.52 -5.03 8.29
CA TYR A 387 -7.07 -4.07 9.25
C TYR A 387 -8.46 -4.49 9.74
N GLY A 388 -8.63 -4.49 11.06
CA GLY A 388 -9.91 -4.73 11.72
C GLY A 388 -10.47 -3.46 12.39
N ASP A 389 -11.44 -3.65 13.27
CA ASP A 389 -12.13 -2.57 13.96
C ASP A 389 -11.20 -1.72 14.86
N TYR A 390 -10.01 -2.24 15.17
CA TYR A 390 -8.97 -1.50 15.89
C TYR A 390 -8.40 -0.32 15.08
N ALA A 391 -8.48 -0.37 13.76
CA ALA A 391 -7.94 0.65 12.87
C ALA A 391 -8.87 1.89 12.79
N THR A 392 -9.12 2.50 13.94
CA THR A 392 -9.92 3.72 14.09
C THR A 392 -9.29 4.91 13.35
N LEU A 393 -10.04 6.00 13.21
CA LEU A 393 -9.51 7.24 12.64
C LEU A 393 -8.29 7.77 13.41
N ALA A 394 -8.28 7.66 14.74
CA ALA A 394 -7.15 8.08 15.58
C ALA A 394 -5.90 7.22 15.32
N TYR A 395 -6.08 5.90 15.24
CA TYR A 395 -5.02 4.96 14.87
C TYR A 395 -4.47 5.29 13.46
N THR A 396 -5.36 5.43 12.49
CA THR A 396 -5.00 5.74 11.11
C THR A 396 -4.21 7.05 11.02
N HIS A 397 -4.66 8.08 11.73
CA HIS A 397 -3.99 9.38 11.77
C HIS A 397 -2.57 9.28 12.33
N ALA A 398 -2.37 8.58 13.45
CA ALA A 398 -1.07 8.42 14.07
C ALA A 398 -0.12 7.61 13.17
N LYS A 399 -0.59 6.46 12.64
CA LYS A 399 0.22 5.56 11.81
C LYS A 399 0.56 6.16 10.45
N VAL A 400 -0.37 6.84 9.79
CA VAL A 400 -0.10 7.49 8.49
C VAL A 400 0.94 8.60 8.65
N ARG A 401 0.86 9.43 9.70
CA ARG A 401 1.88 10.45 9.97
C ARG A 401 3.26 9.84 10.21
N GLU A 402 3.33 8.78 11.01
CA GLU A 402 4.58 8.04 11.26
C GLU A 402 5.13 7.45 9.96
N ASN A 403 4.28 6.81 9.14
CA ASN A 403 4.67 6.22 7.85
C ASN A 403 5.19 7.29 6.88
N TYR A 404 4.52 8.45 6.78
CA TYR A 404 4.93 9.55 5.91
C TYR A 404 6.33 10.09 6.29
N SER A 405 6.55 10.43 7.58
CA SER A 405 7.83 10.96 8.05
C SER A 405 8.97 9.94 8.01
N ARG A 406 8.66 8.65 7.91
CA ARG A 406 9.65 7.58 7.82
C ARG A 406 9.91 7.09 6.39
N ARG A 407 9.27 7.69 5.39
CA ARG A 407 9.31 7.22 4.01
C ARG A 407 10.73 7.04 3.45
N PHE A 408 11.64 7.91 3.83
CA PHE A 408 13.04 7.88 3.41
C PHE A 408 14.00 7.32 4.48
N ARG A 409 13.49 6.87 5.62
CA ARG A 409 14.33 6.27 6.66
C ARG A 409 14.58 4.79 6.40
N ILE A 410 15.67 4.27 6.97
CA ILE A 410 15.93 2.84 6.96
C ILE A 410 14.84 2.13 7.74
N THR A 411 14.29 1.06 7.18
CA THR A 411 13.48 0.09 7.91
C THR A 411 14.38 -1.09 8.27
N PHE A 412 14.71 -1.21 9.54
CA PHE A 412 15.52 -2.30 10.05
C PHE A 412 14.68 -3.56 10.32
N PRO A 413 15.30 -4.76 10.26
CA PRO A 413 14.66 -5.97 10.79
C PRO A 413 14.27 -5.80 12.26
N ASN A 414 13.12 -6.35 12.65
CA ASN A 414 12.57 -6.31 14.02
C ASN A 414 12.31 -4.89 14.58
N GLU A 415 12.27 -3.88 13.73
CA GLU A 415 11.95 -2.52 14.18
C GLU A 415 10.47 -2.40 14.50
N GLU A 416 10.16 -2.01 15.75
CA GLU A 416 8.80 -1.74 16.21
C GLU A 416 8.52 -0.24 16.24
N LEU A 417 7.46 0.19 15.52
CA LEU A 417 7.11 1.59 15.41
C LEU A 417 6.19 2.04 16.56
N ALA A 418 6.48 3.20 17.13
CA ALA A 418 5.88 3.65 18.38
C ALA A 418 4.46 4.26 18.26
N ALA A 419 4.06 4.76 17.07
CA ALA A 419 2.79 5.46 16.94
C ALA A 419 1.59 4.56 17.27
N ALA A 420 0.59 5.13 17.94
CA ALA A 420 -0.65 4.47 18.36
C ALA A 420 -0.42 3.21 19.25
N ARG A 421 0.59 3.21 20.10
CA ARG A 421 0.88 2.15 21.07
C ARG A 421 0.85 2.66 22.52
N PRO A 422 0.39 1.82 23.50
CA PRO A 422 -0.34 0.57 23.30
C PRO A 422 -1.78 0.84 22.82
N LEU A 423 -2.32 -0.03 21.95
CA LEU A 423 -3.72 0.07 21.47
C LEU A 423 -4.61 -1.00 22.14
N LEU A 424 -4.25 -2.27 21.99
CA LEU A 424 -4.88 -3.40 22.67
C LEU A 424 -3.83 -4.11 23.50
N THR A 425 -4.20 -4.55 24.69
CA THR A 425 -3.31 -5.24 25.62
C THR A 425 -3.92 -6.57 26.09
N THR A 426 -3.06 -7.53 26.45
CA THR A 426 -3.51 -8.77 27.07
C THR A 426 -3.76 -8.58 28.56
N PRO A 427 -4.53 -9.48 29.23
CA PRO A 427 -4.80 -9.37 30.67
C PRO A 427 -3.56 -9.38 31.56
N ILE A 428 -2.43 -9.88 31.07
CA ILE A 428 -1.15 -9.94 31.80
C ILE A 428 -0.13 -8.92 31.34
N TYR A 429 -0.52 -7.93 30.52
CA TYR A 429 0.36 -6.93 29.94
C TYR A 429 1.26 -6.24 30.98
N ASP A 430 0.69 -5.76 32.08
CA ASP A 430 1.45 -5.07 33.13
C ASP A 430 2.47 -6.02 33.80
N ARG A 431 2.12 -7.31 33.95
CA ARG A 431 3.05 -8.33 34.46
C ARG A 431 4.23 -8.56 33.51
N LEU A 432 3.98 -8.54 32.21
CA LEU A 432 5.04 -8.66 31.21
C LEU A 432 6.02 -7.47 31.30
N LEU A 433 5.51 -6.25 31.47
CA LEU A 433 6.34 -5.06 31.68
C LEU A 433 7.15 -5.14 32.99
N GLU A 434 6.56 -5.61 34.11
CA GLU A 434 7.25 -5.85 35.37
C GLU A 434 8.42 -6.84 35.22
N HIS A 435 8.34 -7.76 34.26
CA HIS A 435 9.37 -8.71 33.91
C HIS A 435 10.34 -8.21 32.82
N ASN A 436 10.28 -6.94 32.51
CA ASN A 436 11.17 -6.27 31.55
C ASN A 436 11.02 -6.78 30.11
N ALA A 437 9.77 -7.08 29.68
CA ALA A 437 9.46 -7.52 28.34
C ALA A 437 9.73 -6.40 27.31
N VAL A 438 10.41 -6.73 26.23
CA VAL A 438 10.46 -5.93 25.01
C VAL A 438 9.20 -6.28 24.22
N MET A 439 8.35 -5.25 24.02
CA MET A 439 7.02 -5.45 23.45
C MET A 439 7.01 -5.17 21.94
N GLY A 440 6.34 -6.04 21.19
CA GLY A 440 5.94 -5.80 19.80
C GLY A 440 4.44 -5.64 19.66
N VAL A 441 3.99 -5.25 18.49
CA VAL A 441 2.56 -5.13 18.17
C VAL A 441 2.19 -5.93 16.92
N GLY A 442 1.19 -6.79 17.05
CA GLY A 442 0.59 -7.50 15.91
C GLY A 442 -0.90 -7.16 15.81
N PHE A 443 -1.32 -6.57 14.67
CA PHE A 443 -2.74 -6.26 14.42
C PHE A 443 -3.42 -5.51 15.57
N GLY A 444 -2.69 -4.51 16.11
CA GLY A 444 -3.15 -3.67 17.21
C GLY A 444 -2.96 -4.24 18.62
N LEU A 445 -2.62 -5.51 18.78
CA LEU A 445 -2.42 -6.15 20.08
C LEU A 445 -0.94 -6.20 20.48
N GLU A 446 -0.61 -5.68 21.67
CA GLU A 446 0.72 -5.79 22.26
C GLU A 446 1.00 -7.24 22.68
N HIS A 447 2.22 -7.71 22.40
CA HIS A 447 2.70 -9.02 22.84
C HIS A 447 4.22 -8.97 23.11
N PRO A 448 4.75 -9.82 24.02
CA PRO A 448 6.17 -9.85 24.31
C PRO A 448 6.94 -10.50 23.14
N LEU A 449 8.02 -9.85 22.71
CA LEU A 449 8.97 -10.40 21.74
C LEU A 449 10.04 -11.25 22.47
N TRP A 450 10.61 -10.69 23.51
CA TRP A 450 11.64 -11.30 24.37
C TRP A 450 11.73 -10.50 25.68
N PHE A 451 12.54 -10.96 26.64
CA PHE A 451 12.71 -10.32 27.94
C PHE A 451 14.14 -9.83 28.13
N GLN A 452 14.27 -8.54 28.43
CA GLN A 452 15.56 -7.89 28.68
C GLN A 452 16.02 -8.15 30.12
N ASP A 453 17.34 -8.14 30.35
CA ASP A 453 17.94 -8.25 31.68
C ASP A 453 17.42 -7.16 32.63
N LYS A 454 17.24 -7.51 33.90
CA LYS A 454 16.83 -6.55 34.92
C LYS A 454 17.79 -5.36 35.00
N GLY A 455 17.25 -4.15 34.94
CA GLY A 455 18.02 -2.91 35.03
C GLY A 455 18.58 -2.38 33.69
N LYS A 456 18.35 -3.10 32.60
CA LYS A 456 18.56 -2.58 31.23
C LYS A 456 17.25 -2.08 30.66
N GLU A 457 17.32 -1.14 29.72
CA GLU A 457 16.14 -0.64 29.04
C GLU A 457 15.57 -1.71 28.11
N PRO A 458 14.24 -2.01 28.17
CA PRO A 458 13.60 -3.05 27.37
C PRO A 458 13.34 -2.57 25.93
N VAL A 459 14.37 -2.42 25.15
CA VAL A 459 14.32 -2.00 23.74
C VAL A 459 15.12 -2.93 22.85
N GLU A 460 14.67 -3.12 21.63
CA GLU A 460 15.43 -3.77 20.57
C GLU A 460 16.39 -2.75 19.94
N GLU A 461 17.67 -3.05 19.94
CA GLU A 461 18.68 -2.29 19.17
C GLU A 461 18.63 -2.74 17.72
N VAL A 462 18.01 -1.90 16.88
CA VAL A 462 17.80 -2.26 15.47
C VAL A 462 19.11 -2.26 14.67
N THR A 463 19.32 -3.30 13.86
CA THR A 463 20.54 -3.51 13.09
C THR A 463 20.30 -4.48 11.92
N PHE A 464 21.17 -4.45 10.89
CA PHE A 464 21.23 -5.50 9.85
C PHE A 464 22.07 -6.71 10.25
N TYR A 465 22.70 -6.67 11.43
CA TYR A 465 23.53 -7.74 11.95
C TYR A 465 22.76 -8.59 12.98
N ARG A 466 23.46 -9.13 13.95
CA ARG A 466 22.85 -9.97 15.00
C ARG A 466 22.04 -9.12 15.97
N SER A 467 20.77 -9.47 16.17
CA SER A 467 19.88 -8.81 17.14
C SER A 467 20.47 -8.76 18.55
N SER A 468 20.22 -7.67 19.27
CA SER A 468 20.54 -7.52 20.70
C SER A 468 19.84 -8.57 21.57
N ALA A 469 18.69 -9.10 21.13
CA ALA A 469 17.93 -10.16 21.78
C ALA A 469 18.62 -11.53 21.78
N PHE A 470 19.66 -11.77 20.96
CA PHE A 470 20.20 -13.11 20.68
C PHE A 470 20.56 -13.91 21.91
N ASN A 471 21.24 -13.31 22.87
CA ASN A 471 21.67 -14.00 24.09
C ASN A 471 20.48 -14.28 25.02
N ASN A 472 19.58 -13.31 25.21
CA ASN A 472 18.38 -13.43 26.05
C ASN A 472 17.44 -14.50 25.50
N VAL A 473 17.15 -14.49 24.19
CA VAL A 473 16.34 -15.52 23.52
C VAL A 473 17.01 -16.90 23.62
N GLY A 474 18.34 -16.95 23.56
CA GLY A 474 19.12 -18.18 23.79
C GLY A 474 18.91 -18.74 25.22
N GLU A 475 18.91 -17.88 26.25
CA GLU A 475 18.63 -18.28 27.64
C GLU A 475 17.17 -18.75 27.82
N GLU A 476 16.21 -18.04 27.26
CA GLU A 476 14.80 -18.43 27.28
C GLU A 476 14.60 -19.80 26.61
N SER A 477 15.22 -20.03 25.46
CA SER A 477 15.17 -21.30 24.74
C SER A 477 15.76 -22.46 25.55
N ARG A 478 16.89 -22.24 26.25
CA ARG A 478 17.47 -23.23 27.16
C ARG A 478 16.57 -23.49 28.35
N ALA A 479 15.95 -22.45 28.93
CA ALA A 479 15.03 -22.60 30.05
C ALA A 479 13.82 -23.50 29.70
N VAL A 480 13.24 -23.31 28.52
CA VAL A 480 12.13 -24.17 28.04
C VAL A 480 12.58 -25.63 27.87
N ARG A 481 13.81 -25.88 27.37
CA ARG A 481 14.33 -27.23 27.14
C ARG A 481 14.74 -27.96 28.42
N GLU A 482 15.36 -27.27 29.35
CA GLU A 482 16.03 -27.87 30.49
C GLU A 482 15.29 -27.66 31.81
N ARG A 483 14.35 -26.70 31.84
CA ARG A 483 13.61 -26.32 33.05
C ARG A 483 12.12 -26.20 32.72
N VAL A 484 11.54 -25.04 33.03
CA VAL A 484 10.12 -24.72 32.78
C VAL A 484 10.04 -23.38 32.08
N GLY A 485 9.30 -23.31 30.96
CA GLY A 485 8.97 -22.09 30.25
C GLY A 485 7.49 -21.74 30.40
N PHE A 486 7.21 -20.45 30.42
CA PHE A 486 5.85 -19.90 30.35
C PHE A 486 5.79 -18.98 29.13
N SER A 487 4.75 -19.14 28.31
CA SER A 487 4.55 -18.35 27.10
C SER A 487 3.17 -17.73 27.09
N GLU A 488 3.10 -16.44 26.77
CA GLU A 488 1.85 -15.74 26.51
C GLU A 488 1.36 -16.10 25.09
N ALA A 489 0.11 -16.53 24.94
CA ALA A 489 -0.47 -17.02 23.70
C ALA A 489 -1.85 -16.41 23.40
N SER A 490 -2.15 -15.22 23.94
CA SER A 490 -3.42 -14.54 23.71
C SER A 490 -3.57 -13.95 22.31
N ASN A 491 -2.52 -13.95 21.51
CA ASN A 491 -2.47 -13.34 20.19
C ASN A 491 -3.12 -14.17 19.06
N PHE A 492 -3.64 -15.37 19.33
CA PHE A 492 -4.39 -16.13 18.33
C PHE A 492 -5.80 -15.58 18.15
N ALA A 493 -6.31 -15.59 16.90
CA ALA A 493 -7.73 -15.36 16.63
C ALA A 493 -8.59 -16.48 17.23
N LYS A 494 -9.70 -16.13 17.88
CA LYS A 494 -10.56 -17.04 18.63
C LYS A 494 -12.00 -16.88 18.19
N TYR A 495 -12.62 -18.00 17.81
CA TYR A 495 -14.02 -18.01 17.40
C TYR A 495 -14.78 -19.07 18.20
N LYS A 496 -15.98 -18.70 18.68
CA LYS A 496 -16.95 -19.64 19.21
C LYS A 496 -18.04 -19.86 18.17
N VAL A 497 -18.22 -21.12 17.77
CA VAL A 497 -19.27 -21.54 16.85
C VAL A 497 -20.23 -22.45 17.60
N SER A 498 -21.52 -22.12 17.61
CA SER A 498 -22.51 -22.90 18.36
C SER A 498 -23.90 -22.79 17.74
N GLY A 499 -24.75 -23.77 18.03
CA GLY A 499 -26.15 -23.84 17.64
C GLY A 499 -26.43 -24.94 16.61
N PRO A 500 -27.71 -25.20 16.33
CA PRO A 500 -28.14 -26.26 15.43
C PRO A 500 -27.52 -26.13 14.03
N GLY A 501 -26.91 -27.21 13.55
CA GLY A 501 -26.25 -27.26 12.24
C GLY A 501 -24.79 -26.81 12.23
N SER A 502 -24.23 -26.33 13.35
CA SER A 502 -22.83 -25.87 13.42
C SER A 502 -21.82 -26.95 13.06
N ALA A 503 -22.05 -28.22 13.48
CA ALA A 503 -21.20 -29.34 13.14
C ALA A 503 -21.21 -29.61 11.62
N ALA A 504 -22.38 -29.63 10.99
CA ALA A 504 -22.50 -29.85 9.55
C ALA A 504 -21.85 -28.73 8.73
N TRP A 505 -22.04 -27.48 9.17
CA TRP A 505 -21.44 -26.31 8.55
C TRP A 505 -19.90 -26.33 8.62
N LEU A 506 -19.34 -26.57 9.81
CA LEU A 506 -17.88 -26.67 9.99
C LEU A 506 -17.29 -27.86 9.18
N GLN A 507 -17.99 -28.98 9.09
CA GLN A 507 -17.53 -30.12 8.28
C GLN A 507 -17.48 -29.77 6.79
N GLY A 508 -18.34 -28.86 6.33
CA GLY A 508 -18.30 -28.32 4.95
C GLY A 508 -17.15 -27.34 4.70
N LEU A 509 -16.64 -26.66 5.74
CA LEU A 509 -15.55 -25.70 5.61
C LEU A 509 -14.16 -26.35 5.73
N PHE A 510 -14.02 -27.37 6.56
CA PHE A 510 -12.73 -27.95 6.92
C PHE A 510 -12.40 -29.22 6.13
N THR A 511 -11.12 -29.43 5.88
CA THR A 511 -10.61 -30.59 5.13
C THR A 511 -10.55 -31.87 5.95
N ASN A 512 -10.39 -31.78 7.27
CA ASN A 512 -10.34 -32.94 8.15
C ASN A 512 -11.70 -33.18 8.82
N ALA A 513 -11.93 -34.42 9.24
CA ALA A 513 -13.08 -34.75 10.08
C ALA A 513 -13.05 -33.97 11.40
N LEU A 514 -14.22 -33.51 11.84
CA LEU A 514 -14.35 -32.81 13.11
C LEU A 514 -13.95 -33.71 14.30
N PRO A 515 -13.38 -33.12 15.37
CA PRO A 515 -12.99 -33.90 16.55
C PRO A 515 -14.20 -34.51 17.29
N LYS A 516 -13.96 -35.59 18.03
CA LYS A 516 -14.91 -36.09 19.04
C LYS A 516 -15.06 -35.07 20.16
N ILE A 517 -16.18 -35.06 20.85
CA ILE A 517 -16.41 -34.20 22.03
C ILE A 517 -15.25 -34.36 23.04
N GLY A 518 -14.71 -33.24 23.54
CA GLY A 518 -13.56 -33.18 24.43
C GLY A 518 -12.20 -33.36 23.74
N ARG A 519 -12.15 -33.33 22.42
CA ARG A 519 -10.90 -33.43 21.64
C ARG A 519 -10.68 -32.20 20.78
N THR A 520 -9.40 -32.00 20.41
CA THR A 520 -8.94 -30.97 19.49
C THR A 520 -8.23 -31.61 18.29
N VAL A 521 -8.44 -31.09 17.11
CA VAL A 521 -7.70 -31.45 15.88
C VAL A 521 -7.21 -30.19 15.16
N LEU A 522 -6.11 -30.32 14.46
CA LEU A 522 -5.65 -29.31 13.50
C LEU A 522 -6.29 -29.60 12.14
N THR A 523 -6.81 -28.55 11.49
CA THR A 523 -7.44 -28.67 10.17
C THR A 523 -7.27 -27.39 9.36
N ALA A 524 -7.24 -27.54 8.05
CA ALA A 524 -7.20 -26.42 7.11
C ALA A 524 -8.59 -26.13 6.53
N MET A 525 -8.81 -24.87 6.19
CA MET A 525 -9.89 -24.36 5.36
C MET A 525 -9.29 -23.96 4.02
N LEU A 526 -9.82 -24.45 2.92
CA LEU A 526 -9.29 -24.25 1.58
C LEU A 526 -10.30 -23.51 0.70
N ASN A 527 -9.77 -22.75 -0.27
CA ASN A 527 -10.57 -22.24 -1.37
C ASN A 527 -10.82 -23.34 -2.45
N PRO A 528 -11.67 -23.06 -3.46
CA PRO A 528 -11.97 -24.03 -4.53
C PRO A 528 -10.74 -24.43 -5.36
N GLN A 529 -9.67 -23.65 -5.36
CA GLN A 529 -8.41 -23.97 -6.03
C GLN A 529 -7.46 -24.83 -5.16
N GLY A 530 -7.87 -25.18 -3.93
CA GLY A 530 -7.09 -25.98 -2.99
C GLY A 530 -6.00 -25.19 -2.24
N ARG A 531 -6.06 -23.85 -2.23
CA ARG A 531 -5.15 -22.99 -1.46
C ARG A 531 -5.69 -22.80 -0.04
N ILE A 532 -4.77 -22.63 0.93
CA ILE A 532 -5.12 -22.46 2.33
C ILE A 532 -5.67 -21.04 2.56
N GLU A 533 -6.91 -20.96 3.05
CA GLU A 533 -7.56 -19.73 3.51
C GLU A 533 -7.46 -19.55 5.03
N GLY A 534 -7.24 -20.63 5.74
CA GLY A 534 -7.01 -20.63 7.17
C GLY A 534 -6.61 -22.00 7.70
N GLU A 535 -5.87 -22.01 8.79
CA GLU A 535 -5.53 -23.21 9.55
C GLU A 535 -5.99 -23.03 10.99
N PHE A 536 -6.68 -24.03 11.53
CA PHE A 536 -7.34 -23.94 12.83
C PHE A 536 -7.07 -25.14 13.72
N SER A 537 -6.80 -24.86 15.00
CA SER A 537 -7.04 -25.83 16.05
C SER A 537 -8.51 -25.80 16.41
N VAL A 538 -9.25 -26.87 16.10
CA VAL A 538 -10.69 -27.01 16.33
C VAL A 538 -10.92 -27.87 17.55
N SER A 539 -11.49 -27.30 18.62
CA SER A 539 -11.87 -27.99 19.83
C SER A 539 -13.39 -28.17 19.88
N ARG A 540 -13.88 -29.40 20.01
CA ARG A 540 -15.31 -29.69 20.17
C ARG A 540 -15.64 -29.86 21.63
N ILE A 541 -16.48 -29.00 22.21
CA ILE A 541 -16.87 -28.99 23.61
C ILE A 541 -18.29 -29.51 23.84
N GLY A 542 -19.12 -29.59 22.81
CA GLY A 542 -20.47 -30.12 22.81
C GLY A 542 -20.85 -30.69 21.45
N GLU A 543 -22.08 -31.21 21.31
CA GLU A 543 -22.55 -31.75 20.03
C GLU A 543 -22.52 -30.69 18.92
N GLU A 544 -22.99 -29.51 19.24
CA GLU A 544 -23.08 -28.33 18.35
C GLU A 544 -22.36 -27.12 18.95
N GLU A 545 -21.19 -27.34 19.59
CA GLU A 545 -20.42 -26.28 20.22
C GLU A 545 -18.91 -26.49 20.03
N PHE A 546 -18.25 -25.49 19.47
CA PHE A 546 -16.84 -25.53 19.05
C PHE A 546 -16.10 -24.25 19.39
N PHE A 547 -14.82 -24.38 19.73
CA PHE A 547 -13.84 -23.29 19.69
C PHE A 547 -12.86 -23.50 18.55
N LEU A 548 -12.60 -22.42 17.78
CA LEU A 548 -11.60 -22.38 16.72
C LEU A 548 -10.50 -21.41 17.12
N PHE A 549 -9.26 -21.81 16.94
CA PHE A 549 -8.09 -20.97 17.16
C PHE A 549 -7.30 -20.91 15.86
N GLY A 550 -7.14 -19.71 15.30
CA GLY A 550 -6.44 -19.47 14.04
C GLY A 550 -5.39 -18.37 14.15
N SER A 551 -4.76 -18.02 13.05
CA SER A 551 -3.78 -16.94 13.01
C SER A 551 -4.40 -15.60 13.38
N GLN A 552 -3.78 -14.83 14.27
CA GLN A 552 -4.19 -13.47 14.62
C GLN A 552 -4.25 -12.57 13.35
N ALA A 553 -3.25 -12.68 12.50
CA ALA A 553 -3.17 -11.91 11.25
C ALA A 553 -4.44 -12.03 10.40
N ALA A 554 -5.10 -13.18 10.45
CA ALA A 554 -6.27 -13.50 9.65
C ALA A 554 -7.62 -13.35 10.39
N GLU A 555 -7.65 -12.68 11.55
CA GLU A 555 -8.87 -12.50 12.35
C GLU A 555 -10.00 -11.82 11.57
N VAL A 556 -9.69 -10.90 10.67
CA VAL A 556 -10.65 -10.26 9.76
C VAL A 556 -10.84 -11.06 8.47
N HIS A 557 -9.79 -11.75 8.03
CA HIS A 557 -9.81 -12.55 6.80
C HIS A 557 -10.71 -13.79 6.93
N HIS A 558 -10.56 -14.58 8.01
CA HIS A 558 -11.33 -15.80 8.19
C HIS A 558 -12.85 -15.62 8.07
N PRO A 559 -13.48 -14.59 8.72
CA PRO A 559 -14.93 -14.38 8.61
C PRO A 559 -15.43 -13.99 7.23
N ARG A 560 -14.57 -13.72 6.27
CA ARG A 560 -14.97 -13.54 4.86
C ARG A 560 -15.37 -14.87 4.21
N TRP A 561 -14.87 -16.01 4.76
CA TRP A 561 -15.18 -17.37 4.34
C TRP A 561 -16.28 -18.02 5.18
N PHE A 562 -16.44 -17.58 6.42
CA PHE A 562 -17.52 -17.99 7.33
C PHE A 562 -18.87 -17.41 6.87
#